data_2d2b709c640ddb6e37c3ba61e7f8f475
#
_entry.id   2d2b709c640ddb6e37c3ba61e7f8f475
#
_cell.length_a   1.000
_cell.length_b   1.000
_cell.length_c   1.000
_cell.angle_alpha   90.00
_cell.angle_beta   90.00
_cell.angle_gamma   90.00
#
_symmetry.space_group_name_H-M   'P 1'
#
loop_
_entity.id
_entity.type
_entity.pdbx_description
1 polymer ?
#
loop_
_entity_poly.entity_id
_entity_poly.type
_entity_poly.pdbx_seq_one_letter_code
_entity_poly.pdbx_strand_id
1 'polypeptide(L)'
;MTTVLIVEDEKEIRRFLRIALEGESLRVFDAETLQRGLIEAATRKPDLVILDLGLPDGDGVEFIRDLRQWSAMPIVVLSARSD
;
A
#
# COMPACT_ATOMS: atom_id res chain seq x y z
N MET A 1 3.38 -3.34 17.64
CA MET A 1 4.13 -3.64 16.41
C MET A 1 3.61 -2.79 15.28
N THR A 2 4.50 -2.13 14.57
CA THR A 2 4.11 -1.29 13.45
C THR A 2 3.65 -2.13 12.27
N THR A 3 2.52 -1.79 11.70
CA THR A 3 1.90 -2.53 10.60
C THR A 3 1.96 -1.70 9.32
N VAL A 4 2.39 -2.33 8.24
CA VAL A 4 2.51 -1.69 6.93
C VAL A 4 1.63 -2.43 5.94
N LEU A 5 0.89 -1.69 5.15
CA LEU A 5 0.12 -2.24 4.03
C LEU A 5 0.82 -1.85 2.73
N ILE A 6 1.08 -2.83 1.88
CA ILE A 6 1.67 -2.61 0.55
C ILE A 6 0.57 -2.81 -0.48
N VAL A 7 0.35 -1.79 -1.33
CA VAL A 7 -0.62 -1.88 -2.42
C VAL A 7 0.16 -1.83 -3.72
N GLU A 8 0.36 -3.00 -4.33
CA GLU A 8 1.25 -3.19 -5.47
C GLU A 8 0.81 -4.42 -6.24
N ASP A 9 0.69 -4.33 -7.56
CA ASP A 9 0.24 -5.46 -8.38
C ASP A 9 1.36 -6.42 -8.79
N GLU A 10 2.61 -5.95 -8.80
CA GLU A 10 3.72 -6.82 -9.17
C GLU A 10 4.16 -7.68 -8.00
N LYS A 11 4.03 -8.99 -8.19
CA LYS A 11 4.32 -9.96 -7.14
C LYS A 11 5.75 -9.85 -6.63
N GLU A 12 6.70 -9.64 -7.53
CA GLU A 12 8.10 -9.60 -7.14
C GLU A 12 8.44 -8.36 -6.31
N ILE A 13 7.81 -7.24 -6.64
CA ILE A 13 7.99 -6.01 -5.86
C ILE A 13 7.36 -6.17 -4.49
N ARG A 14 6.14 -6.74 -4.43
CA ARG A 14 5.50 -6.99 -3.13
C ARG A 14 6.38 -7.87 -2.26
N ARG A 15 6.94 -8.92 -2.86
CA ARG A 15 7.78 -9.87 -2.13
C ARG A 15 9.05 -9.20 -1.61
N PHE A 16 9.69 -8.42 -2.45
CA PHE A 16 10.91 -7.70 -2.07
C PHE A 16 10.63 -6.76 -0.90
N LEU A 17 9.58 -5.96 -1.01
CA LEU A 17 9.22 -5.02 0.04
C LEU A 17 8.86 -5.75 1.33
N ARG A 18 8.10 -6.84 1.23
CA ARG A 18 7.73 -7.63 2.40
C ARG A 18 8.96 -8.15 3.13
N ILE A 19 9.89 -8.74 2.40
CA ILE A 19 11.11 -9.28 3.00
C ILE A 19 11.90 -8.18 3.69
N ALA A 20 12.07 -7.06 3.02
CA ALA A 20 12.83 -5.94 3.58
C ALA A 20 12.18 -5.39 4.84
N LEU A 21 10.87 -5.20 4.80
CA LEU A 21 10.15 -4.61 5.93
C LEU A 21 10.03 -5.58 7.11
N GLU A 22 9.79 -6.85 6.82
CA GLU A 22 9.76 -7.86 7.89
C GLU A 22 11.11 -8.01 8.54
N GLY A 23 12.18 -7.81 7.78
CA GLY A 23 13.53 -7.80 8.32
C GLY A 23 13.75 -6.68 9.34
N GLU A 24 12.94 -5.63 9.29
CA GLU A 24 12.96 -4.53 10.25
C GLU A 24 11.92 -4.71 11.36
N SER A 25 11.42 -5.91 11.51
CA SER A 25 10.43 -6.26 12.56
C SER A 25 9.07 -5.57 12.35
N LEU A 26 8.72 -5.23 11.13
CA LEU A 26 7.43 -4.68 10.82
C LEU A 26 6.46 -5.79 10.41
N ARG A 27 5.19 -5.62 10.75
CA ARG A 27 4.15 -6.53 10.29
C ARG A 27 3.66 -6.03 8.93
N VAL A 28 3.59 -6.92 7.94
CA VAL A 28 3.27 -6.54 6.57
C VAL A 28 2.02 -7.25 6.08
N PHE A 29 1.10 -6.49 5.52
CA PHE A 29 -0.01 -7.00 4.73
C PHE A 29 0.13 -6.45 3.33
N ASP A 30 -0.45 -7.10 2.34
CA ASP A 30 -0.40 -6.58 0.99
C ASP A 30 -1.72 -6.74 0.25
N ALA A 31 -1.85 -5.99 -0.83
CA ALA A 31 -3.00 -6.03 -1.71
C ALA A 31 -2.51 -5.85 -3.14
N GLU A 32 -3.16 -6.53 -4.08
CA GLU A 32 -2.76 -6.49 -5.49
C GLU A 32 -3.49 -5.42 -6.28
N THR A 33 -4.57 -4.87 -5.73
CA THR A 33 -5.40 -3.88 -6.41
C THR A 33 -5.71 -2.74 -5.47
N LEU A 34 -6.11 -1.60 -6.03
CA LEU A 34 -6.53 -0.45 -5.24
C LEU A 34 -7.76 -0.78 -4.41
N GLN A 35 -8.72 -1.46 -5.01
CA GLN A 35 -9.94 -1.82 -4.29
C GLN A 35 -9.63 -2.71 -3.08
N ARG A 36 -8.80 -3.72 -3.27
CA ARG A 36 -8.41 -4.60 -2.17
C ARG A 36 -7.60 -3.81 -1.13
N GLY A 37 -6.79 -2.88 -1.59
CA GLY A 37 -6.02 -2.02 -0.71
C GLY A 37 -6.90 -1.22 0.24
N LEU A 38 -8.00 -0.67 -0.26
CA LEU A 38 -8.93 0.07 0.61
C LEU A 38 -9.56 -0.85 1.64
N ILE A 39 -9.93 -2.06 1.24
CA ILE A 39 -10.52 -3.05 2.15
C ILE A 39 -9.51 -3.42 3.25
N GLU A 40 -8.28 -3.69 2.85
CA GLU A 40 -7.24 -4.06 3.80
C GLU A 40 -6.90 -2.90 4.73
N ALA A 41 -6.86 -1.68 4.21
CA ALA A 41 -6.61 -0.51 5.05
C ALA A 41 -7.70 -0.33 6.11
N ALA A 42 -8.95 -0.54 5.73
CA ALA A 42 -10.07 -0.42 6.66
C ALA A 42 -10.08 -1.54 7.70
N THR A 43 -9.72 -2.75 7.26
CA THR A 43 -9.79 -3.94 8.10
C THR A 43 -8.58 -4.06 9.03
N ARG A 44 -7.39 -3.83 8.51
CA ARG A 44 -6.14 -4.03 9.26
C ARG A 44 -5.69 -2.78 10.00
N LYS A 45 -6.17 -1.62 9.59
CA LYS A 45 -5.82 -0.32 10.19
C LYS A 45 -4.31 -0.18 10.32
N PRO A 46 -3.56 -0.24 9.20
CA PRO A 46 -2.11 -0.16 9.26
C PRO A 46 -1.64 1.21 9.70
N ASP A 47 -0.39 1.26 10.14
CA ASP A 47 0.24 2.51 10.54
C ASP A 47 0.79 3.27 9.35
N LEU A 48 1.00 2.58 8.23
CA LEU A 48 1.61 3.14 7.03
C LEU A 48 1.13 2.37 5.82
N VAL A 49 0.87 3.06 4.72
CA VAL A 49 0.55 2.44 3.43
C VAL A 49 1.63 2.79 2.44
N ILE A 50 2.13 1.78 1.73
CA ILE A 50 3.02 1.96 0.59
C ILE A 50 2.18 1.72 -0.65
N LEU A 51 2.08 2.72 -1.51
CA LEU A 51 1.15 2.71 -2.64
C LEU A 51 1.88 2.90 -3.95
N ASP A 52 1.66 1.99 -4.90
CA ASP A 52 2.08 2.17 -6.27
C ASP A 52 0.97 2.88 -7.04
N LEU A 53 1.31 3.98 -7.70
CA LEU A 53 0.32 4.75 -8.46
C LEU A 53 -0.03 4.12 -9.81
N GLY A 54 0.76 3.16 -10.28
CA GLY A 54 0.58 2.56 -11.59
C GLY A 54 -0.30 1.32 -11.63
N LEU A 55 -1.21 1.16 -10.68
CA LEU A 55 -2.05 -0.03 -10.64
C LEU A 55 -3.10 -0.03 -11.73
N PRO A 56 -3.43 -1.21 -12.27
CA PRO A 56 -4.32 -1.31 -13.42
C PRO A 56 -5.80 -1.06 -13.12
N ASP A 57 -6.23 -1.19 -11.87
CA ASP A 57 -7.67 -1.12 -11.56
C ASP A 57 -8.14 0.28 -11.17
N GLY A 58 -7.29 1.29 -11.34
CA GLY A 58 -7.76 2.64 -11.08
C GLY A 58 -6.63 3.63 -10.88
N ASP A 59 -6.99 4.78 -10.33
CA ASP A 59 -6.09 5.89 -10.11
C ASP A 59 -5.66 5.91 -8.64
N GLY A 60 -4.35 5.84 -8.42
CA GLY A 60 -3.79 5.89 -7.07
C GLY A 60 -4.15 7.17 -6.32
N VAL A 61 -4.34 8.27 -7.04
CA VAL A 61 -4.77 9.54 -6.42
C VAL A 61 -6.17 9.39 -5.85
N GLU A 62 -7.05 8.68 -6.55
CA GLU A 62 -8.39 8.41 -6.04
C GLU A 62 -8.34 7.54 -4.78
N PHE A 63 -7.45 6.57 -4.75
CA PHE A 63 -7.23 5.76 -3.56
C PHE A 63 -6.87 6.65 -2.37
N ILE A 64 -5.93 7.57 -2.57
CA ILE A 64 -5.51 8.49 -1.51
C ILE A 64 -6.69 9.34 -1.05
N ARG A 65 -7.47 9.86 -1.99
CA ARG A 65 -8.62 10.69 -1.67
C ARG A 65 -9.65 9.92 -0.85
N ASP A 66 -9.93 8.68 -1.25
CA ASP A 66 -10.88 7.83 -0.53
C ASP A 66 -10.38 7.53 0.89
N LEU A 67 -9.10 7.20 1.01
CA LEU A 67 -8.52 6.89 2.30
C LEU A 67 -8.56 8.10 3.23
N ARG A 68 -8.28 9.30 2.70
CA ARG A 68 -8.25 10.54 3.48
C ARG A 68 -9.61 10.94 4.02
N GLN A 69 -10.70 10.37 3.52
CA GLN A 69 -12.02 10.67 4.05
C GLN A 69 -12.21 10.13 5.47
N TRP A 70 -11.45 9.10 5.85
CA TRP A 70 -11.63 8.49 7.16
C TRP A 70 -10.32 8.19 7.90
N SER A 71 -9.19 8.50 7.32
CA SER A 71 -7.91 8.24 7.96
C SER A 71 -6.85 9.24 7.55
N ALA A 72 -5.98 9.56 8.50
CA ALA A 72 -4.81 10.40 8.24
C ALA A 72 -3.52 9.60 8.23
N MET A 73 -3.61 8.27 8.11
CA MET A 73 -2.41 7.44 8.13
C MET A 73 -1.43 7.83 7.03
N PRO A 74 -0.13 7.78 7.28
CA PRO A 74 0.87 8.13 6.27
C PRO A 74 0.80 7.21 5.06
N ILE A 75 1.02 7.79 3.89
CA ILE A 75 1.08 7.06 2.62
C ILE A 75 2.39 7.41 1.95
N VAL A 76 3.20 6.39 1.66
CA VAL A 76 4.41 6.55 0.88
C VAL A 76 4.10 6.08 -0.53
N VAL A 77 4.30 6.97 -1.49
CA VAL A 77 4.01 6.68 -2.89
C VAL A 77 5.28 6.17 -3.56
N LEU A 78 5.16 5.00 -4.18
CA LEU A 78 6.21 4.47 -5.03
C LEU A 78 5.77 4.69 -6.46
N SER A 79 6.44 5.60 -7.15
CA SER A 79 6.18 5.80 -8.55
C SER A 79 7.50 5.66 -9.28
N ALA A 80 7.65 4.58 -10.00
CA ALA A 80 8.84 4.35 -10.78
C ALA A 80 8.66 4.83 -12.21
N ARG A 81 7.56 5.44 -12.52
CA ARG A 81 7.26 5.86 -13.88
C ARG A 81 7.87 7.20 -14.16
N SER A 82 8.80 7.23 -15.06
CA SER A 82 9.49 8.44 -15.47
C SER A 82 9.40 8.62 -16.96
N ASP A 83 8.30 8.31 -17.54
CA ASP A 83 8.15 8.51 -18.99
C ASP A 83 7.87 9.93 -19.34
#